data_1606e611d580c6c7ada97abed0670217
#
_entry.id   1606e611d580c6c7ada97abed0670217
#
_cell.length_a   1.000
_cell.length_b   1.000
_cell.length_c   1.000
_cell.angle_alpha   90.00
_cell.angle_beta   90.00
_cell.angle_gamma   90.00
#
_symmetry.space_group_name_H-M   'P 1'
#
loop_
_entity.id
_entity.type
_entity.pdbx_description
1 polymer ?
#
loop_
_entity_poly.entity_id
_entity_poly.type
_entity_poly.pdbx_seq_one_letter_code
_entity_poly.pdbx_strand_id
1 'polypeptide(L)'
;MKSSRFHPEAIVFGISIALLATTTTIAAAQAVATTEANKVAAAIQEEKRLEALALQAEVKKVSRLDELAATREQLSPLELKELLSLVGFEGKALKEAWAIVMKESTGRPKSHNGNANTGDNSYGLFQINMIGGLGEDRREKFDLKQNSDLWNPVLNAQIAYHMSQGGADWGSWGIGPNAYNGGKAGSYYKWLDQYPEGK
;
A
#
# COMPACT_ATOMS: atom_id res chain seq x y z
N MET A 1 62.95 65.83 35.04
CA MET A 1 62.82 64.39 34.79
C MET A 1 61.61 63.90 35.61
N LYS A 2 60.45 63.59 34.97
CA LYS A 2 59.25 63.02 35.59
C LYS A 2 59.28 61.52 35.42
N SER A 3 59.40 60.80 36.50
CA SER A 3 59.33 59.35 36.55
C SER A 3 57.88 58.88 36.35
N SER A 4 57.61 58.20 35.27
CA SER A 4 56.33 57.50 35.00
C SER A 4 56.30 56.28 35.89
N ARG A 5 55.37 56.23 36.85
CA ARG A 5 55.10 55.01 37.64
C ARG A 5 54.25 54.08 36.82
N PHE A 6 54.79 52.93 36.54
CA PHE A 6 54.05 51.80 35.94
C PHE A 6 53.12 51.25 37.03
N HIS A 7 51.79 51.21 36.74
CA HIS A 7 50.81 50.57 37.59
C HIS A 7 50.55 49.13 37.09
N PRO A 8 51.06 48.09 37.76
CA PRO A 8 50.88 46.70 37.35
C PRO A 8 49.44 46.20 37.50
N GLU A 9 48.62 46.91 38.28
CA GLU A 9 47.25 46.46 38.60
C GLU A 9 46.27 46.53 37.38
N ALA A 10 46.47 47.42 36.42
CA ALA A 10 45.61 47.55 35.25
C ALA A 10 45.76 46.42 34.22
N ILE A 11 46.90 45.73 34.20
CA ILE A 11 47.16 44.63 33.27
C ILE A 11 46.50 43.34 33.77
N VAL A 12 46.45 43.10 35.09
CA VAL A 12 45.83 41.91 35.68
C VAL A 12 44.28 41.90 35.45
N PHE A 13 43.66 43.09 35.58
CA PHE A 13 42.21 43.22 35.38
C PHE A 13 41.82 43.04 33.92
N GLY A 14 42.61 43.52 32.96
CA GLY A 14 42.34 43.36 31.51
C GLY A 14 42.44 41.88 31.04
N ILE A 15 43.42 41.14 31.57
CA ILE A 15 43.60 39.70 31.20
C ILE A 15 42.49 38.84 31.79
N SER A 16 42.04 39.13 33.04
CA SER A 16 40.93 38.37 33.65
C SER A 16 39.58 38.55 32.94
N ILE A 17 39.27 39.76 32.49
CA ILE A 17 38.00 40.01 31.72
C ILE A 17 38.05 39.34 30.34
N ALA A 18 39.19 39.38 29.66
CA ALA A 18 39.36 38.72 28.36
C ALA A 18 39.26 37.19 28.47
N LEU A 19 39.82 36.59 29.52
CA LEU A 19 39.75 35.15 29.78
C LEU A 19 38.31 34.71 30.13
N LEU A 20 37.56 35.51 30.90
CA LEU A 20 36.17 35.22 31.23
C LEU A 20 35.25 35.32 30.00
N ALA A 21 35.46 36.31 29.12
CA ALA A 21 34.69 36.47 27.88
C ALA A 21 34.94 35.33 26.89
N THR A 22 36.17 34.82 26.79
CA THR A 22 36.48 33.69 25.92
C THR A 22 35.92 32.37 26.45
N THR A 23 35.93 32.13 27.74
CA THR A 23 35.36 30.91 28.35
C THR A 23 33.82 30.87 28.22
N THR A 24 33.15 32.01 28.37
CA THR A 24 31.67 32.08 28.18
C THR A 24 31.24 31.87 26.72
N THR A 25 32.00 32.41 25.75
CA THR A 25 31.72 32.17 24.33
C THR A 25 31.95 30.72 23.90
N ILE A 26 32.99 30.07 24.42
CA ILE A 26 33.26 28.64 24.15
C ILE A 26 32.17 27.78 24.78
N ALA A 27 31.75 28.04 26.01
CA ALA A 27 30.67 27.28 26.65
C ALA A 27 29.31 27.44 25.91
N ALA A 28 28.99 28.64 25.44
CA ALA A 28 27.80 28.90 24.66
C ALA A 28 27.83 28.16 23.28
N ALA A 29 28.97 28.19 22.61
CA ALA A 29 29.16 27.45 21.34
C ALA A 29 29.05 25.93 21.54
N GLN A 30 29.58 25.38 22.62
CA GLN A 30 29.44 23.96 22.98
C GLN A 30 27.99 23.59 23.31
N ALA A 31 27.25 24.43 24.01
CA ALA A 31 25.84 24.19 24.32
C ALA A 31 24.97 24.20 23.06
N VAL A 32 25.22 25.08 22.10
CA VAL A 32 24.54 25.09 20.81
C VAL A 32 24.88 23.84 20.01
N ALA A 33 26.16 23.45 19.95
CA ALA A 33 26.57 22.24 19.22
C ALA A 33 25.95 20.96 19.81
N THR A 34 25.85 20.84 21.14
CA THR A 34 25.19 19.71 21.80
C THR A 34 23.66 19.69 21.52
N THR A 35 23.04 20.88 21.50
CA THR A 35 21.60 20.98 21.17
C THR A 35 21.32 20.54 19.76
N GLU A 36 22.13 20.96 18.78
CA GLU A 36 21.96 20.52 17.37
C GLU A 36 22.28 19.03 17.22
N ALA A 37 23.30 18.49 17.86
CA ALA A 37 23.59 17.07 17.86
C ALA A 37 22.44 16.25 18.46
N ASN A 38 21.80 16.71 19.52
CA ASN A 38 20.66 16.06 20.14
C ASN A 38 19.42 16.11 19.22
N LYS A 39 19.19 17.20 18.50
CA LYS A 39 18.10 17.28 17.48
C LYS A 39 18.33 16.30 16.34
N VAL A 40 19.55 16.22 15.83
CA VAL A 40 19.90 15.27 14.77
C VAL A 40 19.72 13.81 15.25
N ALA A 41 20.18 13.51 16.47
CA ALA A 41 19.99 12.18 17.04
C ALA A 41 18.51 11.82 17.22
N ALA A 42 17.68 12.77 17.67
CA ALA A 42 16.24 12.56 17.80
C ALA A 42 15.56 12.35 16.43
N ALA A 43 15.95 13.09 15.41
CA ALA A 43 15.44 12.91 14.05
C ALA A 43 15.80 11.52 13.47
N ILE A 44 17.03 11.06 13.67
CA ILE A 44 17.46 9.71 13.25
C ILE A 44 16.68 8.61 14.00
N GLN A 45 16.42 8.80 15.28
CA GLN A 45 15.62 7.86 16.07
C GLN A 45 14.18 7.80 15.58
N GLU A 46 13.56 8.92 15.24
CA GLU A 46 12.19 8.96 14.73
C GLU A 46 12.10 8.33 13.33
N GLU A 47 13.06 8.60 12.44
CA GLU A 47 13.16 7.95 11.13
C GLU A 47 13.22 6.43 11.26
N LYS A 48 14.12 5.91 12.11
CA LYS A 48 14.21 4.46 12.37
C LYS A 48 12.92 3.87 12.95
N ARG A 49 12.23 4.64 13.81
CA ARG A 49 10.93 4.23 14.34
C ARG A 49 9.87 4.12 13.26
N LEU A 50 9.80 5.10 12.36
CA LEU A 50 8.87 5.09 11.23
C LEU A 50 9.16 3.94 10.26
N GLU A 51 10.43 3.68 9.95
CA GLU A 51 10.83 2.51 9.14
C GLU A 51 10.43 1.19 9.79
N ALA A 52 10.64 1.04 11.09
CA ALA A 52 10.24 -0.17 11.82
C ALA A 52 8.72 -0.37 11.81
N LEU A 53 7.94 0.70 11.95
CA LEU A 53 6.47 0.64 11.87
C LEU A 53 6.00 0.28 10.46
N ALA A 54 6.61 0.83 9.42
CA ALA A 54 6.30 0.51 8.04
C ALA A 54 6.61 -0.96 7.73
N LEU A 55 7.76 -1.47 8.18
CA LEU A 55 8.12 -2.88 8.04
C LEU A 55 7.12 -3.81 8.74
N GLN A 56 6.72 -3.48 9.98
CA GLN A 56 5.71 -4.25 10.71
C GLN A 56 4.36 -4.28 9.98
N ALA A 57 3.94 -3.15 9.41
CA ALA A 57 2.70 -3.07 8.65
C ALA A 57 2.76 -3.96 7.38
N GLU A 58 3.90 -3.96 6.67
CA GLU A 58 4.09 -4.81 5.49
C GLU A 58 4.11 -6.30 5.84
N VAL A 59 4.81 -6.69 6.91
CA VAL A 59 4.81 -8.08 7.40
C VAL A 59 3.40 -8.54 7.74
N LYS A 60 2.60 -7.71 8.43
CA LYS A 60 1.21 -8.03 8.74
C LYS A 60 0.36 -8.17 7.48
N LYS A 61 0.55 -7.29 6.49
CA LYS A 61 -0.14 -7.34 5.20
C LYS A 61 0.17 -8.65 4.46
N VAL A 62 1.44 -9.04 4.37
CA VAL A 62 1.88 -10.28 3.72
C VAL A 62 1.26 -11.49 4.42
N SER A 63 1.35 -11.57 5.76
CA SER A 63 0.75 -12.66 6.54
C SER A 63 -0.76 -12.77 6.29
N ARG A 64 -1.47 -11.65 6.23
CA ARG A 64 -2.91 -11.66 5.97
C ARG A 64 -3.24 -12.09 4.54
N LEU A 65 -2.44 -11.70 3.56
CA LEU A 65 -2.59 -12.17 2.18
C LEU A 65 -2.37 -13.67 2.07
N ASP A 66 -1.40 -14.24 2.79
CA ASP A 66 -1.15 -15.69 2.82
C ASP A 66 -2.33 -16.45 3.41
N GLU A 67 -2.91 -15.98 4.51
CA GLU A 67 -4.13 -16.54 5.09
C GLU A 67 -5.30 -16.53 4.08
N LEU A 68 -5.53 -15.40 3.43
CA LEU A 68 -6.58 -15.25 2.43
C LEU A 68 -6.31 -16.13 1.20
N ALA A 69 -5.04 -16.25 0.76
CA ALA A 69 -4.65 -17.12 -0.35
C ALA A 69 -4.94 -18.60 -0.09
N ALA A 70 -4.92 -19.02 1.17
CA ALA A 70 -5.28 -20.39 1.57
C ALA A 70 -6.78 -20.65 1.62
N THR A 71 -7.62 -19.60 1.60
CA THR A 71 -9.08 -19.70 1.70
C THR A 71 -9.68 -20.43 0.50
N ARG A 72 -10.54 -21.41 0.77
CA ARG A 72 -11.24 -22.20 -0.25
C ARG A 72 -12.76 -22.05 -0.16
N GLU A 73 -13.23 -21.56 0.97
CA GLU A 73 -14.64 -21.27 1.25
C GLU A 73 -15.03 -19.90 0.68
N GLN A 74 -16.31 -19.63 0.70
CA GLN A 74 -16.84 -18.33 0.31
C GLN A 74 -16.36 -17.25 1.30
N LEU A 75 -15.76 -16.20 0.77
CA LEU A 75 -15.37 -15.03 1.56
C LEU A 75 -16.64 -14.28 2.02
N SER A 76 -16.66 -13.89 3.27
CA SER A 76 -17.66 -12.94 3.76
C SER A 76 -17.52 -11.58 3.05
N PRO A 77 -18.57 -10.74 3.04
CA PRO A 77 -18.51 -9.42 2.43
C PRO A 77 -17.36 -8.53 2.93
N LEU A 78 -17.01 -8.65 4.21
CA LEU A 78 -15.92 -7.89 4.83
C LEU A 78 -14.54 -8.45 4.50
N GLU A 79 -14.37 -9.79 4.48
CA GLU A 79 -13.12 -10.43 4.05
C GLU A 79 -12.83 -10.15 2.58
N LEU A 80 -13.86 -10.15 1.73
CA LEU A 80 -13.71 -9.75 0.35
C LEU A 80 -13.26 -8.29 0.21
N LYS A 81 -13.89 -7.38 0.96
CA LYS A 81 -13.47 -5.96 0.98
C LYS A 81 -12.03 -5.81 1.43
N GLU A 82 -11.63 -6.51 2.50
CA GLU A 82 -10.27 -6.52 3.03
C GLU A 82 -9.27 -7.03 1.97
N LEU A 83 -9.55 -8.19 1.36
CA LEU A 83 -8.71 -8.75 0.29
C LEU A 83 -8.48 -7.74 -0.84
N LEU A 84 -9.54 -7.15 -1.35
CA LEU A 84 -9.47 -6.21 -2.47
C LEU A 84 -8.68 -4.94 -2.09
N SER A 85 -8.84 -4.45 -0.86
CA SER A 85 -8.05 -3.32 -0.34
C SER A 85 -6.57 -3.67 -0.20
N LEU A 86 -6.23 -4.86 0.32
CA LEU A 86 -4.86 -5.34 0.45
C LEU A 86 -4.16 -5.51 -0.90
N VAL A 87 -4.91 -5.87 -1.94
CA VAL A 87 -4.42 -5.97 -3.33
C VAL A 87 -4.15 -4.60 -3.94
N GLY A 88 -4.81 -3.54 -3.47
CA GLY A 88 -4.56 -2.16 -3.91
C GLY A 88 -5.77 -1.44 -4.50
N PHE A 89 -6.96 -2.04 -4.50
CA PHE A 89 -8.17 -1.30 -4.88
C PHE A 89 -8.55 -0.30 -3.78
N GLU A 90 -8.87 0.93 -4.17
CA GLU A 90 -9.22 2.00 -3.23
C GLU A 90 -10.46 2.79 -3.68
N GLY A 91 -11.11 3.46 -2.74
CA GLY A 91 -12.20 4.38 -3.01
C GLY A 91 -13.31 3.79 -3.91
N LYS A 92 -13.60 4.45 -5.02
CA LYS A 92 -14.59 3.99 -6.01
C LYS A 92 -14.22 2.65 -6.63
N ALA A 93 -12.93 2.46 -6.99
CA ALA A 93 -12.46 1.21 -7.59
C ALA A 93 -12.65 0.00 -6.65
N LEU A 94 -12.48 0.18 -5.35
CA LEU A 94 -12.73 -0.86 -4.35
C LEU A 94 -14.21 -1.29 -4.30
N LYS A 95 -15.12 -0.32 -4.33
CA LYS A 95 -16.58 -0.59 -4.38
C LYS A 95 -16.96 -1.34 -5.65
N GLU A 96 -16.43 -0.90 -6.78
CA GLU A 96 -16.69 -1.50 -8.09
C GLU A 96 -16.12 -2.93 -8.17
N ALA A 97 -14.87 -3.14 -7.74
CA ALA A 97 -14.25 -4.46 -7.68
C ALA A 97 -15.07 -5.42 -6.81
N TRP A 98 -15.50 -4.97 -5.64
CA TRP A 98 -16.35 -5.76 -4.74
C TRP A 98 -17.67 -6.16 -5.40
N ALA A 99 -18.37 -5.20 -6.03
CA ALA A 99 -19.64 -5.45 -6.70
C ALA A 99 -19.48 -6.41 -7.91
N ILE A 100 -18.37 -6.32 -8.61
CA ILE A 100 -18.04 -7.25 -9.70
C ILE A 100 -17.86 -8.66 -9.16
N VAL A 101 -17.05 -8.87 -8.12
CA VAL A 101 -16.87 -10.19 -7.50
C VAL A 101 -18.20 -10.75 -7.02
N MET A 102 -19.04 -9.95 -6.40
CA MET A 102 -20.36 -10.39 -5.95
C MET A 102 -21.27 -10.79 -7.12
N LYS A 103 -21.19 -10.09 -8.23
CA LYS A 103 -21.90 -10.44 -9.47
C LYS A 103 -21.35 -11.73 -10.10
N GLU A 104 -20.04 -11.89 -10.18
CA GLU A 104 -19.38 -12.96 -10.92
C GLU A 104 -19.33 -14.29 -10.15
N SER A 105 -19.03 -14.25 -8.87
CA SER A 105 -18.80 -15.46 -8.05
C SER A 105 -19.52 -15.48 -6.71
N THR A 106 -20.13 -14.37 -6.30
CA THR A 106 -20.65 -14.17 -4.93
C THR A 106 -19.58 -14.38 -3.85
N GLY A 107 -18.32 -14.03 -4.14
CA GLY A 107 -17.20 -14.19 -3.21
C GLY A 107 -16.66 -15.62 -3.08
N ARG A 108 -16.95 -16.52 -4.02
CA ARG A 108 -16.47 -17.91 -4.00
C ARG A 108 -15.17 -18.06 -4.78
N PRO A 109 -14.03 -18.36 -4.13
CA PRO A 109 -12.73 -18.50 -4.81
C PRO A 109 -12.68 -19.62 -5.83
N LYS A 110 -13.41 -20.72 -5.60
CA LYS A 110 -13.45 -21.89 -6.48
C LYS A 110 -14.56 -21.86 -7.52
N SER A 111 -15.18 -20.71 -7.76
CA SER A 111 -16.15 -20.58 -8.83
C SER A 111 -15.52 -20.92 -10.18
N HIS A 112 -16.21 -21.73 -10.96
CA HIS A 112 -15.83 -22.11 -12.31
C HIS A 112 -17.06 -22.15 -13.21
N ASN A 113 -17.01 -21.42 -14.32
CA ASN A 113 -17.98 -21.53 -15.40
C ASN A 113 -17.29 -22.13 -16.63
N GLY A 114 -17.57 -23.41 -16.92
CA GLY A 114 -16.97 -24.19 -18.01
C GLY A 114 -17.92 -24.39 -19.19
N ASN A 115 -18.80 -23.44 -19.49
CA ASN A 115 -19.77 -23.57 -20.56
C ASN A 115 -19.14 -23.31 -21.94
N ALA A 116 -18.65 -24.35 -22.57
CA ALA A 116 -18.05 -24.28 -23.91
C ALA A 116 -18.99 -23.75 -25.00
N ASN A 117 -20.32 -23.91 -24.84
CA ASN A 117 -21.29 -23.43 -25.81
C ASN A 117 -21.40 -21.89 -25.82
N THR A 118 -21.06 -21.24 -24.72
CA THR A 118 -21.06 -19.77 -24.61
C THR A 118 -19.67 -19.17 -24.74
N GLY A 119 -18.64 -19.99 -24.98
CA GLY A 119 -17.25 -19.54 -25.03
C GLY A 119 -16.72 -19.15 -23.66
N ASP A 120 -17.19 -19.82 -22.60
CA ASP A 120 -16.81 -19.55 -21.22
C ASP A 120 -15.94 -20.68 -20.66
N ASN A 121 -14.82 -20.29 -20.04
CA ASN A 121 -13.98 -21.13 -19.20
C ASN A 121 -13.37 -20.25 -18.11
N SER A 122 -14.24 -19.74 -17.22
CA SER A 122 -13.94 -18.66 -16.30
C SER A 122 -13.70 -19.16 -14.89
N TYR A 123 -12.69 -18.60 -14.19
CA TYR A 123 -12.19 -19.08 -12.91
C TYR A 123 -12.14 -17.98 -11.84
N GLY A 124 -12.47 -18.38 -10.62
CA GLY A 124 -12.20 -17.65 -9.39
C GLY A 124 -13.14 -16.47 -9.13
N LEU A 125 -12.72 -15.58 -8.26
CA LEU A 125 -13.54 -14.47 -7.76
C LEU A 125 -14.08 -13.58 -8.87
N PHE A 126 -13.21 -13.16 -9.78
CA PHE A 126 -13.53 -12.26 -10.89
C PHE A 126 -13.96 -12.98 -12.15
N GLN A 127 -14.10 -14.30 -12.13
CA GLN A 127 -14.45 -15.11 -13.31
C GLN A 127 -13.57 -14.75 -14.51
N ILE A 128 -12.24 -14.87 -14.33
CA ILE A 128 -11.28 -14.61 -15.40
C ILE A 128 -11.39 -15.72 -16.44
N ASN A 129 -11.77 -15.35 -17.67
CA ASN A 129 -11.99 -16.32 -18.76
C ASN A 129 -10.65 -16.85 -19.30
N MET A 130 -10.52 -18.16 -19.39
CA MET A 130 -9.31 -18.90 -19.81
C MET A 130 -9.56 -19.77 -21.04
N ILE A 131 -10.48 -19.37 -21.93
CA ILE A 131 -10.82 -20.16 -23.11
C ILE A 131 -9.75 -20.03 -24.20
N GLY A 132 -9.38 -21.18 -24.83
CA GLY A 132 -8.54 -21.22 -26.03
C GLY A 132 -7.24 -20.39 -25.91
N GLY A 133 -6.87 -19.71 -27.00
CA GLY A 133 -5.67 -18.85 -27.04
C GLY A 133 -5.66 -17.73 -26.02
N LEU A 134 -6.83 -17.17 -25.67
CA LEU A 134 -6.93 -16.17 -24.60
C LEU A 134 -6.42 -16.71 -23.26
N GLY A 135 -6.69 -17.98 -22.96
CA GLY A 135 -6.20 -18.65 -21.77
C GLY A 135 -4.70 -18.91 -21.82
N GLU A 136 -4.18 -19.24 -23.01
CA GLU A 136 -2.74 -19.43 -23.24
C GLU A 136 -1.96 -18.14 -23.01
N ASP A 137 -2.39 -17.04 -23.62
CA ASP A 137 -1.79 -15.71 -23.45
C ASP A 137 -1.81 -15.26 -21.98
N ARG A 138 -2.90 -15.54 -21.26
CA ARG A 138 -3.02 -15.19 -19.84
C ARG A 138 -2.14 -16.06 -18.96
N ARG A 139 -1.99 -17.36 -19.25
CA ARG A 139 -1.06 -18.22 -18.51
C ARG A 139 0.38 -17.73 -18.67
N GLU A 140 0.79 -17.42 -19.88
CA GLU A 140 2.12 -16.86 -20.13
C GLU A 140 2.33 -15.52 -19.44
N LYS A 141 1.40 -14.59 -19.63
CA LYS A 141 1.49 -13.23 -19.07
C LYS A 141 1.57 -13.18 -17.55
N PHE A 142 0.85 -14.07 -16.87
CA PHE A 142 0.72 -14.06 -15.40
C PHE A 142 1.44 -15.25 -14.73
N ASP A 143 2.30 -15.96 -15.45
CA ASP A 143 3.07 -17.12 -14.98
C ASP A 143 2.19 -18.17 -14.28
N LEU A 144 1.04 -18.47 -14.87
CA LEU A 144 0.13 -19.50 -14.36
C LEU A 144 0.51 -20.86 -14.91
N LYS A 145 0.67 -21.85 -14.02
CA LYS A 145 0.95 -23.25 -14.43
C LYS A 145 -0.27 -23.94 -15.00
N GLN A 146 -1.43 -23.60 -14.48
CA GLN A 146 -2.72 -24.15 -14.87
C GLN A 146 -3.86 -23.17 -14.57
N ASN A 147 -5.01 -23.33 -15.21
CA ASN A 147 -6.14 -22.44 -15.02
C ASN A 147 -6.66 -22.41 -13.56
N SER A 148 -6.55 -23.54 -12.84
CA SER A 148 -6.97 -23.64 -11.43
C SER A 148 -6.10 -22.85 -10.45
N ASP A 149 -4.96 -22.29 -10.86
CA ASP A 149 -4.19 -21.36 -10.06
C ASP A 149 -5.02 -20.11 -9.74
N LEU A 150 -5.96 -19.75 -10.61
CA LEU A 150 -6.94 -18.67 -10.42
C LEU A 150 -7.99 -18.95 -9.32
N TRP A 151 -7.98 -20.13 -8.72
CA TRP A 151 -8.76 -20.41 -7.49
C TRP A 151 -8.11 -19.86 -6.24
N ASN A 152 -6.85 -19.41 -6.32
CA ASN A 152 -6.25 -18.58 -5.26
C ASN A 152 -6.90 -17.19 -5.32
N PRO A 153 -7.63 -16.78 -4.28
CA PRO A 153 -8.38 -15.51 -4.30
C PRO A 153 -7.48 -14.27 -4.39
N VAL A 154 -6.29 -14.32 -3.79
CA VAL A 154 -5.31 -13.23 -3.85
C VAL A 154 -4.77 -13.08 -5.27
N LEU A 155 -4.31 -14.17 -5.88
CA LEU A 155 -3.79 -14.16 -7.25
C LEU A 155 -4.87 -13.72 -8.25
N ASN A 156 -6.10 -14.21 -8.09
CA ASN A 156 -7.22 -13.83 -8.93
C ASN A 156 -7.52 -12.32 -8.86
N ALA A 157 -7.53 -11.77 -7.65
CA ALA A 157 -7.75 -10.34 -7.43
C ALA A 157 -6.58 -9.48 -7.95
N GLN A 158 -5.31 -9.92 -7.79
CA GLN A 158 -4.14 -9.23 -8.34
C GLN A 158 -4.17 -9.17 -9.87
N ILE A 159 -4.54 -10.28 -10.53
CA ILE A 159 -4.68 -10.31 -11.98
C ILE A 159 -5.83 -9.39 -12.43
N ALA A 160 -6.96 -9.40 -11.74
CA ALA A 160 -8.06 -8.48 -12.01
C ALA A 160 -7.67 -7.01 -11.81
N TYR A 161 -6.88 -6.69 -10.78
CA TYR A 161 -6.31 -5.37 -10.56
C TYR A 161 -5.46 -4.92 -11.74
N HIS A 162 -4.57 -5.79 -12.23
CA HIS A 162 -3.77 -5.51 -13.42
C HIS A 162 -4.63 -5.34 -14.68
N MET A 163 -5.59 -6.24 -14.93
CA MET A 163 -6.45 -6.21 -16.12
C MET A 163 -7.36 -4.98 -16.15
N SER A 164 -7.81 -4.51 -14.98
CA SER A 164 -8.65 -3.32 -14.85
C SER A 164 -7.86 -2.02 -14.73
N GLN A 165 -6.52 -2.05 -14.83
CA GLN A 165 -5.66 -0.88 -14.61
C GLN A 165 -5.92 -0.21 -13.25
N GLY A 166 -5.99 -1.01 -12.19
CA GLY A 166 -6.30 -0.52 -10.85
C GLY A 166 -7.76 -0.13 -10.64
N GLY A 167 -8.66 -0.61 -11.50
CA GLY A 167 -10.09 -0.26 -11.47
C GLY A 167 -10.47 0.93 -12.36
N ALA A 168 -9.57 1.39 -13.23
CA ALA A 168 -9.86 2.46 -14.17
C ALA A 168 -10.67 1.97 -15.39
N ASP A 169 -10.57 0.69 -15.74
CA ASP A 169 -11.27 0.08 -16.87
C ASP A 169 -11.86 -1.30 -16.52
N TRP A 170 -13.17 -1.37 -16.50
CA TRP A 170 -13.94 -2.59 -16.26
C TRP A 170 -14.56 -3.16 -17.53
N GLY A 171 -14.09 -2.77 -18.70
CA GLY A 171 -14.62 -3.23 -20.00
C GLY A 171 -14.66 -4.74 -20.15
N SER A 172 -13.64 -5.46 -19.65
CA SER A 172 -13.59 -6.92 -19.64
C SER A 172 -14.72 -7.59 -18.85
N TRP A 173 -15.36 -6.85 -17.93
CA TRP A 173 -16.52 -7.31 -17.14
C TRP A 173 -17.85 -6.72 -17.61
N GLY A 174 -17.84 -6.09 -18.78
CA GLY A 174 -19.04 -5.53 -19.39
C GLY A 174 -19.51 -4.23 -18.73
N ILE A 175 -18.61 -3.46 -18.13
CA ILE A 175 -18.92 -2.23 -17.38
C ILE A 175 -18.13 -1.07 -17.98
N GLY A 176 -18.78 0.08 -18.11
CA GLY A 176 -18.15 1.30 -18.61
C GLY A 176 -18.13 1.41 -20.15
N PRO A 177 -17.44 2.45 -20.69
CA PRO A 177 -17.46 2.79 -22.11
C PRO A 177 -16.75 1.76 -22.99
N ASN A 178 -15.79 1.02 -22.42
CA ASN A 178 -15.03 -0.02 -23.15
C ASN A 178 -15.66 -1.42 -23.01
N ALA A 179 -16.90 -1.50 -22.56
CA ALA A 179 -17.58 -2.76 -22.32
C ALA A 179 -17.82 -3.56 -23.59
N TYR A 180 -17.40 -4.82 -23.62
CA TYR A 180 -17.59 -5.75 -24.75
C TYR A 180 -19.07 -5.97 -25.10
N ASN A 181 -20.00 -5.75 -24.17
CA ASN A 181 -21.45 -5.95 -24.31
C ASN A 181 -22.24 -4.64 -24.42
N GLY A 182 -21.58 -3.51 -24.73
CA GLY A 182 -22.21 -2.20 -24.81
C GLY A 182 -22.61 -1.61 -23.46
N GLY A 183 -21.94 -2.01 -22.37
CA GLY A 183 -22.14 -1.45 -21.02
C GLY A 183 -23.38 -1.98 -20.29
N LYS A 184 -23.94 -3.09 -20.72
CA LYS A 184 -25.07 -3.75 -20.05
C LYS A 184 -24.58 -4.49 -18.81
N ALA A 185 -24.33 -3.76 -17.74
CA ALA A 185 -23.73 -4.25 -16.49
C ALA A 185 -24.62 -5.26 -15.71
N GLY A 186 -25.87 -5.49 -16.13
CA GLY A 186 -26.77 -6.44 -15.51
C GLY A 186 -26.99 -6.16 -14.01
N SER A 187 -26.76 -7.18 -13.17
CA SER A 187 -26.97 -7.09 -11.73
C SER A 187 -25.85 -6.33 -10.96
N TYR A 188 -24.87 -5.77 -11.65
CA TYR A 188 -23.75 -5.05 -11.02
C TYR A 188 -24.22 -3.92 -10.09
N TYR A 189 -25.13 -3.06 -10.54
CA TYR A 189 -25.66 -1.95 -9.75
C TYR A 189 -26.32 -2.39 -8.45
N LYS A 190 -27.04 -3.51 -8.48
CA LYS A 190 -27.63 -4.13 -7.28
C LYS A 190 -26.58 -4.42 -6.21
N TRP A 191 -25.38 -4.84 -6.60
CA TRP A 191 -24.32 -5.16 -5.67
C TRP A 191 -23.58 -3.91 -5.16
N LEU A 192 -23.48 -2.85 -5.96
CA LEU A 192 -22.94 -1.58 -5.49
C LEU A 192 -23.71 -1.04 -4.26
N ASP A 193 -25.03 -1.17 -4.28
CA ASP A 193 -25.90 -0.73 -3.16
C ASP A 193 -25.74 -1.60 -1.90
N GLN A 194 -25.16 -2.78 -2.04
CA GLN A 194 -24.91 -3.72 -0.94
C GLN A 194 -23.46 -3.71 -0.44
N TYR A 195 -22.63 -2.82 -0.97
CA TYR A 195 -21.24 -2.70 -0.53
C TYR A 195 -21.16 -2.41 0.97
N PRO A 196 -20.33 -3.16 1.73
CA PRO A 196 -20.20 -2.95 3.17
C PRO A 196 -19.47 -1.63 3.45
N GLU A 197 -20.21 -0.56 3.74
CA GLU A 197 -19.66 0.77 4.06
C GLU A 197 -18.96 0.80 5.43
N GLY A 198 -19.18 -0.20 6.29
CA GLY A 198 -18.59 -0.30 7.62
C GLY A 198 -17.07 -0.47 7.61
N LYS A 199 -16.48 -0.04 8.72
CA LYS A 199 -15.07 0.15 9.10
C LYS A 199 -14.09 -0.88 8.58
#